data_c78dfd237ec34e615c4c033be588798a
#
_entry.id   c78dfd237ec34e615c4c033be588798a
#
_cell.length_a   1.000
_cell.length_b   1.000
_cell.length_c   1.000
_cell.angle_alpha   90.00
_cell.angle_beta   90.00
_cell.angle_gamma   90.00
#
_symmetry.space_group_name_H-M   'P 1'
#
loop_
_entity.id
_entity.type
_entity.pdbx_description
1 polymer ?
#
loop_
_entity_poly.entity_id
_entity_poly.type
_entity_poly.pdbx_seq_one_letter_code
_entity_poly.pdbx_strand_id
1 'polypeptide(L)'
;MRLLRNLAIAILAIAVLVAVGVYLLLRASLPQLDGDVPLAGLAAATSIERDAAGVPTIKAQSRRDLAFATGFAHGQDRFFQMDLMRRAAAGELAELLGAALYGDRKSVV
;
A
#
# COMPACT_ATOMS: atom_id res chain seq x y z
N MET A 1 -34.38 6.20 32.97
CA MET A 1 -33.45 5.08 32.94
C MET A 1 -33.49 4.28 31.63
N ARG A 2 -34.66 3.88 31.10
CA ARG A 2 -34.72 3.09 29.82
C ARG A 2 -34.22 3.87 28.61
N LEU A 3 -34.51 5.17 28.51
CA LEU A 3 -34.06 6.00 27.38
C LEU A 3 -32.54 6.14 27.32
N LEU A 4 -31.86 6.40 28.43
CA LEU A 4 -30.41 6.49 28.54
C LEU A 4 -29.73 5.16 28.17
N ARG A 5 -30.29 4.04 28.62
CA ARG A 5 -29.81 2.69 28.28
C ARG A 5 -29.93 2.44 26.78
N ASN A 6 -31.07 2.76 26.17
CA ASN A 6 -31.29 2.56 24.74
C ASN A 6 -30.35 3.46 23.90
N LEU A 7 -30.14 4.71 24.32
CA LEU A 7 -29.20 5.63 23.70
C LEU A 7 -27.75 5.08 23.77
N ALA A 8 -27.33 4.58 24.95
CA ALA A 8 -26.01 3.98 25.12
C ALA A 8 -25.82 2.74 24.20
N ILE A 9 -26.85 1.89 24.09
CA ILE A 9 -26.81 0.73 23.21
C ILE A 9 -26.71 1.17 21.73
N ALA A 10 -27.46 2.19 21.33
CA ALA A 10 -27.42 2.71 19.97
C ALA A 10 -26.03 3.30 19.62
N ILE A 11 -25.43 4.05 20.54
CA ILE A 11 -24.07 4.61 20.36
C ILE A 11 -23.05 3.47 20.24
N LEU A 12 -23.16 2.47 21.13
CA LEU A 12 -22.25 1.30 21.08
C LEU A 12 -22.40 0.54 19.75
N ALA A 13 -23.63 0.32 19.29
CA ALA A 13 -23.88 -0.35 18.02
C ALA A 13 -23.28 0.41 16.82
N ILE A 14 -23.43 1.73 16.80
CA ILE A 14 -22.84 2.58 15.76
C ILE A 14 -21.31 2.51 15.84
N ALA A 15 -20.71 2.59 17.02
CA ALA A 15 -19.27 2.51 17.20
C ALA A 15 -18.72 1.17 16.69
N VAL A 16 -19.40 0.06 16.98
CA VAL A 16 -19.03 -1.27 16.47
C VAL A 16 -19.14 -1.34 14.95
N LEU A 17 -20.22 -0.82 14.36
CA LEU A 17 -20.39 -0.79 12.90
C LEU A 17 -19.28 0.03 12.21
N VAL A 18 -18.94 1.19 12.77
CA VAL A 18 -17.83 2.01 12.24
C VAL A 18 -16.50 1.28 12.36
N ALA A 19 -16.22 0.66 13.52
CA ALA A 19 -14.98 -0.10 13.73
C ALA A 19 -14.86 -1.27 12.75
N VAL A 20 -15.94 -2.02 12.52
CA VAL A 20 -15.99 -3.11 11.54
C VAL A 20 -15.80 -2.57 10.13
N GLY A 21 -16.46 -1.47 9.77
CA GLY A 21 -16.31 -0.84 8.47
C GLY A 21 -14.85 -0.41 8.20
N VAL A 22 -14.22 0.27 9.15
CA VAL A 22 -12.80 0.67 9.08
C VAL A 22 -11.90 -0.56 8.96
N TYR A 23 -12.14 -1.59 9.77
CA TYR A 23 -11.37 -2.84 9.72
C TYR A 23 -11.44 -3.50 8.33
N LEU A 24 -12.64 -3.61 7.74
CA LEU A 24 -12.83 -4.19 6.42
C LEU A 24 -12.15 -3.37 5.32
N LEU A 25 -12.24 -2.04 5.39
CA LEU A 25 -11.55 -1.15 4.45
C LEU A 25 -10.04 -1.28 4.54
N LEU A 26 -9.48 -1.30 5.76
CA LEU A 26 -8.05 -1.50 5.97
C LEU A 26 -7.60 -2.88 5.47
N ARG A 27 -8.37 -3.93 5.77
CA ARG A 27 -8.05 -5.28 5.32
C ARG A 27 -8.09 -5.41 3.79
N ALA A 28 -9.02 -4.74 3.12
CA ALA A 28 -9.13 -4.73 1.66
C ALA A 28 -7.99 -3.95 0.99
N SER A 29 -7.32 -3.03 1.70
CA SER A 29 -6.19 -2.26 1.20
C SER A 29 -4.84 -2.98 1.36
N LEU A 30 -4.78 -4.09 2.11
CA LEU A 30 -3.56 -4.85 2.29
C LEU A 30 -3.19 -5.58 0.98
N PRO A 31 -1.89 -5.62 0.63
CA PRO A 31 -1.44 -6.37 -0.54
C PRO A 31 -1.65 -7.87 -0.33
N GLN A 32 -1.95 -8.57 -1.40
CA GLN A 32 -2.00 -10.04 -1.40
C GLN A 32 -0.56 -10.56 -1.36
N LEU A 33 -0.17 -11.16 -0.23
CA LEU A 33 1.18 -11.70 -0.04
C LEU A 33 1.26 -13.21 -0.31
N ASP A 34 0.11 -13.90 -0.27
CA ASP A 34 0.01 -15.35 -0.46
C ASP A 34 -0.86 -15.67 -1.67
N GLY A 35 -0.53 -16.79 -2.34
CA GLY A 35 -1.28 -17.30 -3.49
C GLY A 35 -0.68 -16.91 -4.84
N ASP A 36 -1.35 -17.32 -5.90
CA ASP A 36 -0.92 -17.07 -7.27
C ASP A 36 -1.54 -15.79 -7.81
N VAL A 37 -0.69 -14.93 -8.34
CA VAL A 37 -1.12 -13.68 -8.99
C VAL A 37 -0.83 -13.78 -10.49
N PRO A 38 -1.86 -13.88 -11.35
CA PRO A 38 -1.66 -13.90 -12.79
C PRO A 38 -1.21 -12.52 -13.29
N LEU A 39 0.02 -12.42 -13.74
CA LEU A 39 0.61 -11.18 -14.27
C LEU A 39 1.00 -11.35 -15.74
N ALA A 40 0.57 -10.44 -16.58
CA ALA A 40 1.00 -10.36 -17.95
C ALA A 40 2.45 -9.80 -18.01
N GLY A 41 3.29 -10.39 -18.86
CA GLY A 41 4.66 -9.91 -19.09
C GLY A 41 5.78 -10.79 -18.56
N LEU A 42 5.46 -11.82 -17.76
CA LEU A 42 6.41 -12.87 -17.39
C LEU A 42 6.53 -13.90 -18.52
N ALA A 43 7.75 -14.36 -18.78
CA ALA A 43 8.02 -15.44 -19.73
C ALA A 43 7.84 -16.83 -19.08
N ALA A 44 8.09 -16.92 -17.77
CA ALA A 44 7.93 -18.14 -16.97
C ALA A 44 7.43 -17.83 -15.56
N ALA A 45 6.91 -18.88 -14.88
CA ALA A 45 6.49 -18.78 -13.50
C ALA A 45 7.66 -18.34 -12.61
N THR A 46 7.40 -17.36 -11.76
CA THR A 46 8.36 -16.73 -10.85
C THR A 46 7.80 -16.80 -9.45
N SER A 47 8.59 -17.19 -8.45
CA SER A 47 8.15 -17.21 -7.05
C SER A 47 8.82 -16.12 -6.23
N ILE A 48 8.04 -15.56 -5.30
CA ILE A 48 8.49 -14.61 -4.28
C ILE A 48 8.17 -15.25 -2.93
N GLU A 49 9.19 -15.66 -2.21
CA GLU A 49 9.08 -16.29 -0.89
C GLU A 49 9.55 -15.28 0.16
N ARG A 50 8.77 -15.07 1.23
CA ARG A 50 9.15 -14.15 2.31
C ARG A 50 9.51 -14.95 3.56
N ASP A 51 10.62 -14.59 4.19
CA ASP A 51 11.03 -15.16 5.47
C ASP A 51 10.23 -14.57 6.64
N ALA A 52 10.52 -15.04 7.87
CA ALA A 52 9.87 -14.57 9.08
C ALA A 52 10.12 -13.06 9.38
N ALA A 53 11.18 -12.48 8.80
CA ALA A 53 11.49 -11.05 8.89
C ALA A 53 10.85 -10.24 7.73
N GLY A 54 10.12 -10.91 6.81
CA GLY A 54 9.49 -10.28 5.66
C GLY A 54 10.45 -10.03 4.49
N VAL A 55 11.68 -10.53 4.53
CA VAL A 55 12.66 -10.34 3.45
C VAL A 55 12.29 -11.23 2.26
N PRO A 56 12.06 -10.65 1.06
CA PRO A 56 11.66 -11.41 -0.10
C PRO A 56 12.85 -12.12 -0.75
N THR A 57 12.72 -13.41 -1.01
CA THR A 57 13.59 -14.20 -1.87
C THR A 57 12.87 -14.44 -3.19
N ILE A 58 13.45 -13.98 -4.29
CA ILE A 58 12.86 -14.06 -5.63
C ILE A 58 13.58 -15.11 -6.45
N LYS A 59 12.83 -16.07 -7.00
CA LYS A 59 13.35 -17.13 -7.88
C LYS A 59 12.72 -16.99 -9.26
N ALA A 60 13.52 -16.74 -10.28
CA ALA A 60 13.09 -16.57 -11.66
C ALA A 60 14.04 -17.30 -12.61
N GLN A 61 13.54 -17.68 -13.80
CA GLN A 61 14.33 -18.37 -14.81
C GLN A 61 15.10 -17.43 -15.74
N SER A 62 14.68 -16.15 -15.82
CA SER A 62 15.32 -15.14 -16.65
C SER A 62 15.61 -13.86 -15.88
N ARG A 63 16.59 -13.08 -16.35
CA ARG A 63 16.90 -11.75 -15.80
C ARG A 63 15.71 -10.78 -15.93
N ARG A 64 14.94 -10.91 -17.00
CA ARG A 64 13.75 -10.07 -17.25
C ARG A 64 12.66 -10.38 -16.22
N ASP A 65 12.38 -11.65 -15.99
CA ASP A 65 11.38 -12.08 -15.01
C ASP A 65 11.82 -11.73 -13.59
N LEU A 66 13.11 -11.87 -13.29
CA LEU A 66 13.68 -11.45 -12.01
C LEU A 66 13.49 -9.94 -11.78
N ALA A 67 13.80 -9.11 -12.77
CA ALA A 67 13.62 -7.66 -12.68
C ALA A 67 12.15 -7.27 -12.51
N PHE A 68 11.25 -7.94 -13.25
CA PHE A 68 9.81 -7.75 -13.14
C PHE A 68 9.30 -8.09 -11.73
N ALA A 69 9.66 -9.27 -11.20
CA ALA A 69 9.26 -9.70 -9.87
C ALA A 69 9.85 -8.81 -8.75
N THR A 70 11.08 -8.30 -8.93
CA THR A 70 11.68 -7.33 -8.02
C THR A 70 10.88 -6.03 -8.00
N GLY A 71 10.50 -5.50 -9.17
CA GLY A 71 9.66 -4.31 -9.27
C GLY A 71 8.28 -4.52 -8.63
N PHE A 72 7.68 -5.69 -8.83
CA PHE A 72 6.42 -6.07 -8.21
C PHE A 72 6.52 -6.09 -6.67
N ALA A 73 7.54 -6.74 -6.12
CA ALA A 73 7.78 -6.78 -4.67
C ALA A 73 8.00 -5.38 -4.08
N HIS A 74 8.76 -4.51 -4.77
CA HIS A 74 8.93 -3.12 -4.37
C HIS A 74 7.61 -2.33 -4.42
N GLY A 75 6.77 -2.58 -5.43
CA GLY A 75 5.45 -1.97 -5.52
C GLY A 75 4.55 -2.37 -4.35
N GLN A 76 4.58 -3.65 -3.94
CA GLN A 76 3.83 -4.11 -2.77
C GLN A 76 4.32 -3.47 -1.46
N ASP A 77 5.63 -3.38 -1.26
CA ASP A 77 6.21 -3.03 0.04
C ASP A 77 6.35 -1.52 0.24
N ARG A 78 6.61 -0.76 -0.82
CA ARG A 78 6.99 0.66 -0.71
C ARG A 78 6.51 1.56 -1.84
N PHE A 79 5.36 1.25 -2.42
CA PHE A 79 4.78 2.04 -3.52
C PHE A 79 4.66 3.53 -3.16
N PHE A 80 4.16 3.84 -1.97
CA PHE A 80 4.01 5.22 -1.52
C PHE A 80 5.35 5.98 -1.46
N GLN A 81 6.41 5.33 -0.95
CA GLN A 81 7.74 5.94 -0.90
C GLN A 81 8.31 6.17 -2.29
N MET A 82 8.11 5.23 -3.21
CA MET A 82 8.55 5.35 -4.60
C MET A 82 7.82 6.49 -5.31
N ASP A 83 6.50 6.61 -5.16
CA ASP A 83 5.72 7.70 -5.74
C ASP A 83 6.10 9.05 -5.13
N LEU A 84 6.33 9.10 -3.81
CA LEU A 84 6.79 10.32 -3.14
C LEU A 84 8.14 10.79 -3.68
N MET A 85 9.11 9.88 -3.85
CA MET A 85 10.42 10.21 -4.42
C MET A 85 10.32 10.64 -5.89
N ARG A 86 9.47 9.97 -6.68
CA ARG A 86 9.21 10.36 -8.07
C ARG A 86 8.65 11.78 -8.14
N ARG A 87 7.65 12.09 -7.30
CA ARG A 87 7.03 13.43 -7.22
C ARG A 87 8.00 14.48 -6.72
N ALA A 88 8.86 14.13 -5.76
CA ALA A 88 9.91 15.02 -5.30
C ALA A 88 10.86 15.41 -6.45
N ALA A 89 11.35 14.43 -7.21
CA ALA A 89 12.21 14.64 -8.36
C ALA A 89 11.52 15.43 -9.49
N ALA A 90 10.21 15.21 -9.70
CA ALA A 90 9.41 15.95 -10.68
C ALA A 90 8.97 17.35 -10.21
N GLY A 91 9.16 17.69 -8.94
CA GLY A 91 8.63 18.92 -8.35
C GLY A 91 7.11 18.92 -8.15
N GLU A 92 6.49 17.74 -8.04
CA GLU A 92 5.04 17.52 -7.95
C GLU A 92 4.55 17.27 -6.52
N LEU A 93 5.41 17.42 -5.50
CA LEU A 93 5.03 17.17 -4.08
C LEU A 93 3.88 18.06 -3.61
N ALA A 94 3.77 19.27 -4.16
CA ALA A 94 2.71 20.19 -3.81
C ALA A 94 1.31 19.69 -4.17
N GLU A 95 1.17 18.81 -5.16
CA GLU A 95 -0.11 18.18 -5.53
C GLU A 95 -0.60 17.24 -4.43
N LEU A 96 0.32 16.57 -3.74
CA LEU A 96 -0.01 15.60 -2.70
C LEU A 96 -0.13 16.26 -1.30
N LEU A 97 0.77 17.19 -0.99
CA LEU A 97 0.96 17.72 0.37
C LEU A 97 0.51 19.20 0.50
N GLY A 98 0.00 19.79 -0.58
CA GLY A 98 -0.54 21.14 -0.60
C GLY A 98 0.50 22.23 -0.83
N ALA A 99 0.02 23.47 -0.92
CA ALA A 99 0.79 24.63 -1.32
C ALA A 99 1.94 25.03 -0.35
N ALA A 100 1.96 24.48 0.87
CA ALA A 100 3.00 24.75 1.85
C ALA A 100 4.42 24.35 1.36
N LEU A 101 4.50 23.42 0.39
CA LEU A 101 5.75 22.97 -0.21
C LEU A 101 6.15 23.71 -1.50
N TYR A 102 5.39 24.74 -1.88
CA TYR A 102 5.76 25.56 -3.04
C TYR A 102 7.12 26.28 -2.89
N GLY A 103 7.61 26.41 -1.66
CA GLY A 103 8.93 26.98 -1.36
C GLY A 103 10.11 26.13 -1.85
N ASP A 104 9.91 24.84 -2.05
CA ASP A 104 10.98 23.90 -2.38
C ASP A 104 11.33 23.85 -3.89
N ARG A 105 10.49 24.45 -4.76
CA ARG A 105 10.79 24.58 -6.20
C ARG A 105 11.95 25.52 -6.54
N LYS A 106 12.40 26.35 -5.60
CA LYS A 106 13.47 27.33 -5.83
C LYS A 106 14.89 26.81 -5.58
N SER A 107 15.03 25.58 -5.07
CA SER A 107 16.34 25.01 -4.71
C SER A 107 16.88 24.00 -5.73
N VAL A 108 16.22 23.79 -6.87
CA VAL A 108 16.65 22.85 -7.91
C VAL A 108 16.89 23.59 -9.23
N VAL A 109 17.69 24.66 -9.18
CA VAL A 109 18.33 25.28 -10.37
C VAL A 109 19.79 25.52 -10.07
#